data_74cb5e550024ba8de0a15ca1d9acd829
#
_entry.id   74cb5e550024ba8de0a15ca1d9acd829
#
_cell.length_a   1.000
_cell.length_b   1.000
_cell.length_c   1.000
_cell.angle_alpha   90.00
_cell.angle_beta   90.00
_cell.angle_gamma   90.00
#
_symmetry.space_group_name_H-M   'P 1'
#
loop_
_entity.id
_entity.type
_entity.pdbx_description
1 polymer ?
#
loop_
_entity_poly.entity_id
_entity_poly.type
_entity_poly.pdbx_seq_one_letter_code
_entity_poly.pdbx_strand_id
1 'polypeptide(L)'
;LRFYGFVQGVGFRYRAKYAAEFAGAVGWVRNEDDGSVSMEIQGTEAQIEIDRVILEIEQGRYVKIENMEVRTIPIKEGERSFRIR
;
A
#
# COMPACT_ATOMS: atom_id res chain seq x y z
N LEU A 1 -3.73 3.35 -5.28
CA LEU A 1 -3.99 1.91 -5.20
C LEU A 1 -5.21 1.66 -4.32
N ARG A 2 -6.07 0.77 -4.76
CA ARG A 2 -7.16 0.28 -3.94
C ARG A 2 -7.24 -1.23 -4.06
N PHE A 3 -7.29 -1.89 -2.92
CA PHE A 3 -7.23 -3.35 -2.82
C PHE A 3 -8.54 -3.91 -2.29
N TYR A 4 -9.02 -4.97 -2.93
CA TYR A 4 -10.25 -5.67 -2.57
C TYR A 4 -9.95 -7.14 -2.27
N GLY A 5 -10.73 -7.73 -1.39
CA GLY A 5 -10.58 -9.11 -0.97
C GLY A 5 -10.44 -9.23 0.55
N PHE A 6 -9.70 -10.20 1.01
CA PHE A 6 -9.37 -10.36 2.44
C PHE A 6 -8.17 -9.48 2.77
N VAL A 7 -8.42 -8.18 2.94
CA VAL A 7 -7.39 -7.15 3.09
C VAL A 7 -7.48 -6.38 4.41
N GLN A 8 -8.61 -6.42 5.10
CA GLN A 8 -8.75 -5.82 6.44
C GLN A 8 -8.66 -6.89 7.53
N GLY A 9 -8.11 -6.51 8.69
CA GLY A 9 -8.01 -7.40 9.84
C GLY A 9 -6.96 -8.50 9.70
N VAL A 10 -6.07 -8.41 8.71
CA VAL A 10 -5.09 -9.45 8.37
C VAL A 10 -3.65 -8.92 8.36
N GLY A 11 -3.42 -7.73 8.91
CA GLY A 11 -2.09 -7.13 8.97
C GLY A 11 -1.64 -6.43 7.69
N PHE A 12 -2.54 -6.21 6.74
CA PHE A 12 -2.24 -5.61 5.44
C PHE A 12 -1.57 -4.24 5.58
N ARG A 13 -2.13 -3.35 6.42
CA ARG A 13 -1.62 -1.99 6.58
C ARG A 13 -0.19 -1.95 7.11
N TYR A 14 0.14 -2.81 8.06
CA TYR A 14 1.49 -2.91 8.60
C TYR A 14 2.47 -3.43 7.56
N ARG A 15 2.08 -4.43 6.78
CA ARG A 15 2.92 -4.96 5.71
C ARG A 15 3.14 -3.94 4.61
N ALA A 16 2.11 -3.18 4.25
CA ALA A 16 2.21 -2.09 3.27
C ALA A 16 3.19 -1.02 3.78
N LYS A 17 3.08 -0.65 5.04
CA LYS A 17 3.98 0.31 5.67
C LYS A 17 5.43 -0.17 5.64
N TYR A 18 5.68 -1.41 6.04
CA TYR A 18 7.04 -1.97 6.01
C TYR A 18 7.60 -2.00 4.60
N ALA A 19 6.82 -2.45 3.63
CA ALA A 19 7.27 -2.50 2.25
C ALA A 19 7.63 -1.11 1.71
N ALA A 20 6.78 -0.12 1.98
CA ALA A 20 7.03 1.26 1.56
C ALA A 20 8.25 1.86 2.24
N GLU A 21 8.39 1.69 3.54
CA GLU A 21 9.54 2.18 4.30
C GLU A 21 10.85 1.54 3.83
N PHE A 22 10.83 0.24 3.59
CA PHE A 22 11.99 -0.49 3.08
C PHE A 22 12.42 0.05 1.71
N ALA A 23 11.46 0.41 0.86
CA ALA A 23 11.73 1.00 -0.45
C ALA A 23 12.14 2.48 -0.38
N GLY A 24 12.01 3.13 0.78
CA GLY A 24 12.25 4.56 0.92
C GLY A 24 11.12 5.42 0.37
N ALA A 25 9.95 4.85 0.16
CA ALA A 25 8.78 5.56 -0.34
C ALA A 25 7.98 6.20 0.78
N VAL A 26 7.17 7.20 0.44
CA VAL A 26 6.28 7.89 1.38
C VAL A 26 4.84 7.80 0.91
N GLY A 27 3.90 8.11 1.79
CA GLY A 27 2.49 8.05 1.48
C GLY A 27 1.64 7.59 2.68
N TRP A 28 0.58 6.85 2.39
CA TRP A 28 -0.32 6.37 3.43
C TRP A 28 -1.13 5.16 2.95
N VAL A 29 -1.66 4.44 3.93
CA VAL A 29 -2.58 3.32 3.73
C VAL A 29 -3.69 3.41 4.77
N ARG A 30 -4.93 3.13 4.38
CA ARG A 30 -6.07 3.11 5.31
C ARG A 30 -7.13 2.09 4.90
N ASN A 31 -7.86 1.60 5.90
CA ASN A 31 -9.06 0.81 5.68
C ASN A 31 -10.20 1.72 5.24
N GLU A 32 -10.97 1.27 4.26
CA GLU A 32 -12.20 1.93 3.82
C GLU A 32 -13.43 1.24 4.41
N ASP A 33 -14.56 1.95 4.46
CA ASP A 33 -15.79 1.43 5.06
C ASP A 33 -16.37 0.23 4.31
N ASP A 34 -16.08 0.10 3.02
CA ASP A 34 -16.57 -1.01 2.18
C ASP A 34 -15.75 -2.30 2.30
N GLY A 35 -14.76 -2.34 3.20
CA GLY A 35 -13.87 -3.49 3.39
C GLY A 35 -12.62 -3.45 2.54
N SER A 36 -12.50 -2.51 1.62
CA SER A 36 -11.29 -2.34 0.82
C SER A 36 -10.20 -1.59 1.59
N VAL A 37 -9.00 -1.56 1.03
CA VAL A 37 -7.87 -0.78 1.55
C VAL A 37 -7.40 0.18 0.47
N SER A 38 -7.28 1.46 0.82
CA SER A 38 -6.72 2.48 -0.06
C SER A 38 -5.28 2.77 0.32
N MET A 39 -4.45 3.05 -0.68
CA MET A 39 -3.04 3.32 -0.49
C MET A 39 -2.57 4.34 -1.51
N GLU A 40 -1.84 5.34 -1.05
CA GLU A 40 -1.05 6.22 -1.93
C GLU A 40 0.42 6.01 -1.61
N ILE A 41 1.23 5.88 -2.65
CA ILE A 41 2.66 5.69 -2.51
C ILE A 41 3.37 6.57 -3.53
N GLN A 42 4.43 7.25 -3.10
CA GLN A 42 5.25 8.06 -3.99
C GLN A 42 6.72 7.92 -3.67
N GLY A 43 7.54 8.08 -4.69
CA GLY A 43 8.99 7.96 -4.66
C GLY A 43 9.53 7.93 -6.08
N THR A 44 10.81 7.64 -6.24
CA THR A 44 11.40 7.43 -7.55
C THR A 44 10.91 6.10 -8.15
N GLU A 45 11.03 5.94 -9.48
CA GLU A 45 10.67 4.68 -10.12
C GLU A 45 11.42 3.48 -9.53
N ALA A 46 12.68 3.69 -9.14
CA ALA A 46 13.47 2.65 -8.49
C ALA A 46 12.96 2.31 -7.08
N GLN A 47 12.34 3.27 -6.40
CA GLN A 47 11.76 3.05 -5.07
C GLN A 47 10.38 2.43 -5.14
N ILE A 48 9.58 2.76 -6.17
CA ILE A 48 8.21 2.29 -6.30
C ILE A 48 8.17 1.16 -7.34
N GLU A 49 8.57 -0.03 -6.94
CA GLU A 49 8.25 -1.23 -7.67
C GLU A 49 6.96 -1.79 -7.10
N ILE A 50 5.84 -1.40 -7.68
CA ILE A 50 4.50 -1.79 -7.20
C ILE A 50 4.38 -3.31 -7.07
N ASP A 51 4.91 -4.05 -8.03
CA ASP A 51 4.85 -5.52 -8.00
C ASP A 51 5.59 -6.08 -6.77
N ARG A 52 6.71 -5.47 -6.40
CA ARG A 52 7.46 -5.87 -5.22
C ARG A 52 6.71 -5.52 -3.94
N VAL A 53 6.11 -4.33 -3.87
CA VAL A 53 5.29 -3.92 -2.73
C VAL A 53 4.12 -4.89 -2.53
N ILE A 54 3.44 -5.23 -3.62
CA ILE A 54 2.33 -6.18 -3.59
C ILE A 54 2.81 -7.55 -3.13
N LEU A 55 3.93 -8.01 -3.64
CA LEU A 55 4.51 -9.30 -3.25
C LEU A 55 4.79 -9.35 -1.74
N GLU A 56 5.35 -8.28 -1.18
CA GLU A 56 5.60 -8.19 0.26
C GLU A 56 4.31 -8.21 1.07
N ILE A 57 3.27 -7.53 0.60
CA ILE A 57 1.96 -7.53 1.26
C ILE A 57 1.36 -8.94 1.22
N GLU A 58 1.46 -9.63 0.09
CA GLU A 58 0.93 -10.98 -0.11
C GLU A 58 1.67 -12.05 0.71
N GLN A 59 2.85 -11.75 1.26
CA GLN A 59 3.52 -12.63 2.21
C GLN A 59 2.72 -12.79 3.50
N GLY A 60 1.74 -11.93 3.75
CA GLY A 60 0.83 -12.04 4.88
C GLY A 60 0.02 -13.31 4.81
N ARG A 61 0.02 -14.08 5.91
CA ARG A 61 -0.56 -15.42 5.97
C ARG A 61 -2.05 -15.46 5.57
N TYR A 62 -2.79 -14.40 5.90
CA TYR A 62 -4.24 -14.33 5.69
C TYR A 62 -4.64 -13.28 4.66
N VAL A 63 -3.68 -12.58 4.07
CA VAL A 63 -3.96 -11.56 3.05
C VAL A 63 -4.32 -12.24 1.74
N LYS A 64 -5.46 -11.87 1.17
CA LYS A 64 -5.85 -12.32 -0.16
C LYS A 64 -6.37 -11.13 -0.96
N ILE A 65 -5.61 -10.71 -1.94
CA ILE A 65 -5.99 -9.65 -2.86
C ILE A 65 -6.75 -10.28 -4.02
N GLU A 66 -8.05 -10.01 -4.11
CA GLU A 66 -8.90 -10.53 -5.19
C GLU A 66 -8.95 -9.59 -6.38
N ASN A 67 -8.84 -8.29 -6.12
CA ASN A 67 -8.82 -7.27 -7.17
C ASN A 67 -8.03 -6.06 -6.69
N MET A 68 -7.46 -5.32 -7.62
CA MET A 68 -6.67 -4.13 -7.34
C MET A 68 -6.88 -3.08 -8.42
N GLU A 69 -7.11 -1.84 -8.00
CA GLU A 69 -7.14 -0.69 -8.90
C GLU A 69 -5.86 0.11 -8.73
N VAL A 70 -5.24 0.48 -9.83
CA VAL A 70 -4.04 1.31 -9.86
C VAL A 70 -4.34 2.61 -10.59
N ARG A 71 -3.99 3.73 -9.99
CA ARG A 71 -4.14 5.05 -10.59
C ARG A 71 -2.90 5.87 -10.34
N THR A 72 -2.38 6.52 -11.39
CA THR A 72 -1.30 7.48 -11.25
C THR A 72 -1.88 8.82 -10.80
N ILE A 73 -1.30 9.40 -9.76
CA ILE A 73 -1.72 10.68 -9.20
C ILE A 73 -0.57 11.67 -9.24
N PRO A 74 -0.83 13.00 -9.19
CA PRO A 74 0.22 13.99 -9.06
C PRO A 74 1.02 13.81 -7.78
N ILE A 75 2.32 14.13 -7.85
CA ILE A 75 3.20 14.11 -6.69
C ILE A 75 2.69 15.13 -5.66
N LYS A 76 2.60 14.69 -4.41
CA LYS A 76 2.23 15.55 -3.29
C LYS A 76 3.48 15.97 -2.54
N GLU A 77 3.71 17.27 -2.47
CA GLU A 77 4.81 17.82 -1.68
C GLU A 77 4.48 17.74 -0.19
N GLY A 78 5.53 17.68 0.64
CA GLY A 78 5.37 17.65 2.09
C GLY A 78 5.18 16.28 2.71
N GLU A 79 5.01 15.24 1.93
CA GLU A 79 5.01 13.86 2.44
C GLU A 79 6.43 13.47 2.87
N ARG A 80 6.60 13.06 4.12
CA ARG A 80 7.91 12.74 4.69
C ARG A 80 8.05 11.32 5.22
N SER A 81 6.95 10.59 5.30
CA SER A 81 6.93 9.24 5.85
C SER A 81 5.78 8.46 5.22
N PHE A 82 5.75 7.18 5.49
CA PHE A 82 4.60 6.35 5.16
C PHE A 82 3.77 6.15 6.43
N ARG A 83 2.47 6.46 6.34
CA ARG A 83 1.56 6.47 7.49
C ARG A 83 0.42 5.49 7.33
N ILE A 84 0.00 4.92 8.45
CA ILE A 84 -1.28 4.23 8.56
C ILE A 84 -2.32 5.26 9.01
N ARG A 85 -3.35 5.43 8.22
CA ARG A 85 -4.45 6.36 8.52
C ARG A 85 -5.68 5.64 9.00
#